data_35faf71272804e44e0ff447b9e7e45f5
#
_entry.id   35faf71272804e44e0ff447b9e7e45f5
#
_cell.length_a   1.000
_cell.length_b   1.000
_cell.length_c   1.000
_cell.angle_alpha   90.00
_cell.angle_beta   90.00
_cell.angle_gamma   90.00
#
_symmetry.space_group_name_H-M   'P 1'
#
loop_
_entity.id
_entity.type
_entity.pdbx_description
1 polymer ?
#
loop_
_entity_poly.entity_id
_entity_poly.type
_entity_poly.pdbx_seq_one_letter_code
_entity_poly.pdbx_strand_id
1 'polypeptide(L)'
;MNYFCSPFSILWRGSPLRKLSILALFFLVLAAGGTCLSQGLSRPKSVRLRVIVNYQGGHAKVQYASVEIMDAVGGSSAMDKKITDQDGRVEFDTITGGHRIRVTGSDFQPFEGSFEITPAERFHTENVSVRSKSRGETPGPEPMGTVPAIRLKIPDNARKEFEKGTKTMEEQKWSESRRHFQAAVDLYPDYDLAYNGLGSACWQLNDIPSARQAFLKATELNDKFPEAQRNLARILLPEHEYEEVALLLNRSLDAEPMNAWALTNTAYAELQLHRFKEAAAHALRVHGLPHDGLANAHVIAGYALEALGQQHEAAEQWGLYLKEDPKGPNAKRAQEAVARLSNSPLS
;
A
#
# COMPACT_ATOMS: atom_id res chain seq x y z
N MET A 1 48.40 -27.52 15.52
CA MET A 1 48.82 -27.83 16.87
C MET A 1 47.60 -27.52 17.74
N ASN A 2 46.80 -28.52 18.05
CA ASN A 2 46.84 -29.43 19.18
C ASN A 2 46.77 -28.64 20.48
N TYR A 3 45.91 -28.85 21.45
CA TYR A 3 45.22 -29.96 22.09
C TYR A 3 44.27 -29.32 23.14
N PHE A 4 43.29 -29.81 23.83
CA PHE A 4 42.71 -31.05 24.31
C PHE A 4 41.63 -30.63 25.34
N CYS A 5 40.43 -31.16 25.26
CA CYS A 5 39.80 -32.18 26.10
C CYS A 5 39.48 -31.87 27.57
N SER A 6 38.19 -31.77 27.89
CA SER A 6 37.38 -32.64 28.82
C SER A 6 37.80 -32.77 30.30
N PRO A 7 36.93 -33.43 31.11
CA PRO A 7 35.61 -33.09 31.65
C PRO A 7 35.63 -33.14 33.21
N PHE A 8 34.61 -32.66 33.89
CA PHE A 8 34.40 -32.97 35.32
C PHE A 8 33.02 -33.51 35.57
N SER A 9 33.00 -34.83 35.83
CA SER A 9 31.94 -35.60 36.44
C SER A 9 31.96 -35.39 37.94
N ILE A 10 30.87 -35.04 38.57
CA ILE A 10 30.68 -35.16 40.02
C ILE A 10 29.50 -36.12 40.26
N LEU A 11 29.91 -37.29 40.76
CA LEU A 11 29.08 -38.29 41.37
C LEU A 11 28.38 -37.78 42.64
N TRP A 12 27.08 -37.92 42.73
CA TRP A 12 26.40 -37.89 44.02
C TRP A 12 25.66 -39.19 44.24
N ARG A 13 26.19 -39.96 45.23
CA ARG A 13 25.56 -41.16 45.80
C ARG A 13 24.45 -40.69 46.76
N GLY A 14 23.24 -41.14 46.56
CA GLY A 14 22.14 -41.00 47.52
C GLY A 14 21.25 -42.24 47.49
N SER A 15 21.09 -42.82 48.63
CA SER A 15 20.51 -44.12 49.01
C SER A 15 19.12 -44.49 48.47
N PRO A 16 18.79 -45.81 48.35
CA PRO A 16 17.67 -46.33 47.56
C PRO A 16 16.38 -46.58 48.35
N LEU A 17 15.97 -45.72 49.27
CA LEU A 17 14.78 -46.02 50.12
C LEU A 17 13.63 -45.01 50.06
N ARG A 18 13.62 -44.10 49.09
CA ARG A 18 12.48 -43.14 48.93
C ARG A 18 11.82 -43.13 47.56
N LYS A 19 12.04 -44.15 46.73
CA LYS A 19 11.42 -44.22 45.37
C LYS A 19 10.21 -45.15 45.25
N LEU A 20 9.67 -45.72 46.35
CA LEU A 20 8.52 -46.63 46.26
C LEU A 20 7.16 -45.97 46.57
N SER A 21 7.09 -44.73 47.01
CA SER A 21 5.80 -44.14 47.38
C SER A 21 5.20 -43.20 46.29
N ILE A 22 5.93 -42.88 45.24
CA ILE A 22 5.43 -41.98 44.17
C ILE A 22 4.93 -42.78 42.95
N LEU A 23 5.39 -44.01 42.75
CA LEU A 23 4.91 -44.83 41.64
C LEU A 23 3.54 -45.53 41.95
N ALA A 24 3.12 -45.63 43.20
CA ALA A 24 1.83 -46.22 43.56
C ALA A 24 0.66 -45.24 43.43
N LEU A 25 0.90 -43.91 43.41
CA LEU A 25 -0.15 -42.93 43.19
C LEU A 25 -0.41 -42.63 41.71
N PHE A 26 0.49 -43.00 40.82
CA PHE A 26 0.31 -42.81 39.36
C PHE A 26 -0.44 -43.96 38.68
N PHE A 27 -0.59 -45.12 39.33
CA PHE A 27 -1.31 -46.27 38.78
C PHE A 27 -2.76 -46.38 39.23
N LEU A 28 -3.22 -45.61 40.23
CA LEU A 28 -4.61 -45.67 40.70
C LEU A 28 -5.54 -44.65 40.03
N VAL A 29 -5.03 -43.78 39.17
CA VAL A 29 -5.82 -42.82 38.35
C VAL A 29 -6.09 -43.38 36.93
N LEU A 30 -5.49 -44.51 36.56
CA LEU A 30 -5.62 -45.11 35.23
C LEU A 30 -6.66 -46.23 35.13
N ALA A 31 -7.42 -46.52 36.24
CA ALA A 31 -8.41 -47.58 36.26
C ALA A 31 -9.87 -47.13 36.47
N ALA A 32 -10.15 -45.82 36.46
CA ALA A 32 -11.50 -45.31 36.34
C ALA A 32 -11.76 -44.97 34.87
N GLY A 33 -12.37 -45.94 34.16
CA GLY A 33 -12.66 -45.85 32.76
C GLY A 33 -13.49 -44.64 32.40
N GLY A 34 -12.87 -43.69 31.83
CA GLY A 34 -13.50 -42.70 30.97
C GLY A 34 -12.88 -42.87 29.60
N THR A 35 -13.62 -43.44 28.67
CA THR A 35 -13.32 -43.31 27.25
C THR A 35 -13.34 -41.84 26.88
N CYS A 36 -12.23 -41.16 27.15
CA CYS A 36 -11.97 -39.88 26.54
C CYS A 36 -11.76 -40.17 25.07
N LEU A 37 -12.83 -40.02 24.28
CA LEU A 37 -12.74 -39.88 22.85
C LEU A 37 -11.70 -38.78 22.63
N SER A 38 -10.49 -39.14 22.21
CA SER A 38 -9.55 -38.22 21.58
C SER A 38 -10.20 -37.80 20.28
N GLN A 39 -11.13 -36.84 20.35
CA GLN A 39 -11.40 -36.01 19.20
C GLN A 39 -10.06 -35.39 18.89
N GLY A 40 -9.41 -35.94 17.86
CA GLY A 40 -8.22 -35.37 17.30
C GLY A 40 -8.57 -33.93 16.93
N LEU A 41 -8.05 -32.99 17.71
CA LEU A 41 -8.00 -31.59 17.34
C LEU A 41 -7.17 -31.56 16.05
N SER A 42 -7.86 -31.75 14.90
CA SER A 42 -7.25 -31.49 13.60
C SER A 42 -6.82 -30.04 13.65
N ARG A 43 -5.52 -29.79 13.45
CA ARG A 43 -5.00 -28.44 13.33
C ARG A 43 -5.88 -27.70 12.30
N PRO A 44 -6.33 -26.47 12.59
CA PRO A 44 -7.12 -25.72 11.65
C PRO A 44 -6.36 -25.65 10.32
N LYS A 45 -7.03 -26.02 9.24
CA LYS A 45 -6.43 -26.01 7.91
C LYS A 45 -6.27 -24.57 7.48
N SER A 46 -5.10 -24.22 7.00
CA SER A 46 -4.86 -22.94 6.31
C SER A 46 -5.70 -22.90 5.03
N VAL A 47 -6.44 -21.82 4.85
CA VAL A 47 -7.29 -21.55 3.69
C VAL A 47 -6.90 -20.22 3.09
N ARG A 48 -6.79 -20.15 1.75
CA ARG A 48 -6.59 -18.90 1.05
C ARG A 48 -7.95 -18.21 0.88
N LEU A 49 -8.10 -17.05 1.50
CA LEU A 49 -9.26 -16.17 1.40
C LEU A 49 -8.97 -15.06 0.39
N ARG A 50 -9.81 -14.93 -0.63
CA ARG A 50 -9.82 -13.76 -1.51
C ARG A 50 -11.02 -12.89 -1.18
N VAL A 51 -10.79 -11.62 -0.92
CA VAL A 51 -11.85 -10.61 -0.76
C VAL A 51 -11.89 -9.75 -2.02
N ILE A 52 -13.08 -9.52 -2.54
CA ILE A 52 -13.32 -8.64 -3.69
C ILE A 52 -14.28 -7.54 -3.24
N VAL A 53 -13.83 -6.29 -3.29
CA VAL A 53 -14.61 -5.14 -2.86
C VAL A 53 -15.15 -4.39 -4.09
N ASN A 54 -16.47 -4.19 -4.13
CA ASN A 54 -17.17 -3.50 -5.21
C ASN A 54 -18.07 -2.41 -4.65
N TYR A 55 -18.41 -1.39 -5.45
CA TYR A 55 -19.48 -0.47 -5.10
C TYR A 55 -20.84 -1.12 -5.27
N GLN A 56 -21.76 -0.80 -4.35
CA GLN A 56 -23.13 -1.32 -4.38
C GLN A 56 -23.88 -0.84 -5.63
N GLY A 57 -24.45 -1.78 -6.39
CA GLY A 57 -25.22 -1.48 -7.61
C GLY A 57 -24.39 -1.28 -8.88
N GLY A 58 -23.06 -1.46 -8.85
CA GLY A 58 -22.20 -1.31 -10.01
C GLY A 58 -21.13 -2.40 -10.15
N HIS A 59 -20.52 -2.49 -11.33
CA HIS A 59 -19.35 -3.34 -11.58
C HIS A 59 -18.03 -2.62 -11.21
N ALA A 60 -18.11 -1.39 -10.71
CA ALA A 60 -16.93 -0.62 -10.31
C ALA A 60 -16.25 -1.28 -9.11
N LYS A 61 -14.93 -1.46 -9.22
CA LYS A 61 -14.08 -2.03 -8.19
C LYS A 61 -13.64 -0.96 -7.21
N VAL A 62 -13.57 -1.31 -5.93
CA VAL A 62 -13.05 -0.39 -4.91
C VAL A 62 -11.56 -0.65 -4.75
N GLN A 63 -10.77 0.24 -5.31
CA GLN A 63 -9.32 0.19 -5.23
C GLN A 63 -8.84 0.73 -3.88
N TYR A 64 -7.76 0.16 -3.38
CA TYR A 64 -7.04 0.64 -2.19
C TYR A 64 -7.91 0.74 -0.92
N ALA A 65 -8.98 -0.07 -0.82
CA ALA A 65 -9.73 -0.21 0.41
C ALA A 65 -8.92 -0.98 1.46
N SER A 66 -8.95 -0.51 2.70
CA SER A 66 -8.39 -1.26 3.82
C SER A 66 -9.35 -2.37 4.23
N VAL A 67 -8.88 -3.61 4.19
CA VAL A 67 -9.63 -4.81 4.57
C VAL A 67 -8.99 -5.43 5.80
N GLU A 68 -9.76 -5.57 6.87
CA GLU A 68 -9.36 -6.18 8.12
C GLU A 68 -10.17 -7.47 8.34
N ILE A 69 -9.48 -8.57 8.62
CA ILE A 69 -10.10 -9.84 9.00
C ILE A 69 -9.94 -10.04 10.50
N MET A 70 -11.01 -10.42 11.16
CA MET A 70 -11.10 -10.65 12.61
C MET A 70 -11.72 -12.01 12.89
N ASP A 71 -11.38 -12.61 14.03
CA ASP A 71 -12.06 -13.81 14.51
C ASP A 71 -13.50 -13.48 14.95
N ALA A 72 -14.46 -14.35 14.62
CA ALA A 72 -15.87 -14.15 15.01
C ALA A 72 -16.08 -14.31 16.53
N VAL A 73 -15.25 -15.07 17.22
CA VAL A 73 -15.49 -15.50 18.61
C VAL A 73 -14.68 -14.70 19.65
N GLY A 74 -13.68 -13.94 19.25
CA GLY A 74 -12.80 -13.29 20.23
C GLY A 74 -12.27 -11.93 19.83
N GLY A 75 -12.58 -10.91 20.61
CA GLY A 75 -11.84 -9.66 20.64
C GLY A 75 -11.98 -8.73 19.42
N SER A 76 -11.71 -7.46 19.64
CA SER A 76 -11.75 -6.41 18.59
C SER A 76 -10.42 -6.24 17.83
N SER A 77 -9.44 -7.12 18.04
CA SER A 77 -8.15 -7.05 17.36
C SER A 77 -8.23 -7.69 15.98
N ALA A 78 -7.75 -7.00 14.96
CA ALA A 78 -7.61 -7.56 13.62
C ALA A 78 -6.58 -8.70 13.63
N MET A 79 -6.92 -9.84 13.01
CA MET A 79 -5.98 -10.94 12.78
C MET A 79 -5.00 -10.60 11.67
N ASP A 80 -5.50 -9.95 10.61
CA ASP A 80 -4.70 -9.47 9.49
C ASP A 80 -5.38 -8.24 8.85
N LYS A 81 -4.56 -7.35 8.29
CA LYS A 81 -5.01 -6.13 7.62
C LYS A 81 -4.23 -5.92 6.34
N LYS A 82 -4.93 -5.80 5.22
CA LYS A 82 -4.35 -5.57 3.90
C LYS A 82 -5.18 -4.57 3.10
N ILE A 83 -4.65 -4.18 1.94
CA ILE A 83 -5.27 -3.19 1.06
C ILE A 83 -5.59 -3.86 -0.28
N THR A 84 -6.77 -3.55 -0.85
CA THR A 84 -7.17 -4.05 -2.16
C THR A 84 -6.30 -3.48 -3.28
N ASP A 85 -6.05 -4.29 -4.30
CA ASP A 85 -5.38 -3.89 -5.53
C ASP A 85 -6.26 -3.03 -6.46
N GLN A 86 -5.77 -2.76 -7.68
CA GLN A 86 -6.49 -2.01 -8.71
C GLN A 86 -7.79 -2.69 -9.16
N ASP A 87 -7.88 -4.02 -9.00
CA ASP A 87 -9.08 -4.82 -9.29
C ASP A 87 -10.02 -4.94 -8.09
N GLY A 88 -9.74 -4.22 -7.00
CA GLY A 88 -10.52 -4.30 -5.76
C GLY A 88 -10.35 -5.63 -5.03
N ARG A 89 -9.23 -6.34 -5.23
CA ARG A 89 -8.96 -7.67 -4.68
C ARG A 89 -7.87 -7.61 -3.61
N VAL A 90 -8.00 -8.50 -2.63
CA VAL A 90 -6.94 -8.75 -1.64
C VAL A 90 -6.99 -10.22 -1.19
N GLU A 91 -5.85 -10.81 -0.90
CA GLU A 91 -5.76 -12.20 -0.46
C GLU A 91 -5.16 -12.30 0.94
N PHE A 92 -5.73 -13.22 1.73
CA PHE A 92 -5.29 -13.54 3.09
C PHE A 92 -5.06 -15.05 3.20
N ASP A 93 -4.10 -15.44 4.03
CA ASP A 93 -4.02 -16.81 4.55
C ASP A 93 -4.69 -16.84 5.93
N THR A 94 -5.78 -17.57 6.03
CA THR A 94 -6.59 -17.68 7.26
C THR A 94 -6.87 -19.14 7.60
N ILE A 95 -7.63 -19.36 8.63
CA ILE A 95 -8.05 -20.69 9.08
C ILE A 95 -9.55 -20.91 8.83
N THR A 96 -10.00 -22.15 8.86
CA THR A 96 -11.43 -22.48 8.81
C THR A 96 -12.16 -21.98 10.05
N GLY A 97 -13.40 -21.57 9.91
CA GLY A 97 -14.26 -21.08 10.99
C GLY A 97 -14.96 -19.77 10.65
N GLY A 98 -15.59 -19.19 11.65
CA GLY A 98 -16.28 -17.90 11.52
C GLY A 98 -15.32 -16.72 11.58
N HIS A 99 -15.49 -15.80 10.66
CA HIS A 99 -14.69 -14.57 10.57
C HIS A 99 -15.58 -13.35 10.47
N ARG A 100 -15.09 -12.22 10.96
CA ARG A 100 -15.64 -10.90 10.69
C ARG A 100 -14.71 -10.16 9.74
N ILE A 101 -15.31 -9.37 8.88
CA ILE A 101 -14.60 -8.52 7.94
C ILE A 101 -15.02 -7.06 8.16
N ARG A 102 -14.04 -6.16 8.17
CA ARG A 102 -14.26 -4.73 8.14
C ARG A 102 -13.55 -4.16 6.92
N VAL A 103 -14.27 -3.37 6.14
CA VAL A 103 -13.72 -2.67 4.97
C VAL A 103 -13.90 -1.18 5.16
N THR A 104 -12.80 -0.43 5.05
CA THR A 104 -12.77 1.02 5.25
C THR A 104 -12.06 1.72 4.11
N GLY A 105 -12.48 2.94 3.82
CA GLY A 105 -11.90 3.80 2.79
C GLY A 105 -12.44 5.23 2.90
N SER A 106 -11.86 6.14 2.11
CA SER A 106 -12.18 7.58 2.14
C SER A 106 -13.52 7.90 1.50
N ASP A 107 -13.91 7.18 0.47
CA ASP A 107 -14.96 7.49 -0.51
C ASP A 107 -16.23 6.63 -0.38
N PHE A 108 -16.27 5.72 0.59
CA PHE A 108 -17.43 4.91 0.90
C PHE A 108 -17.69 4.79 2.41
N GLN A 109 -18.91 4.37 2.77
CA GLN A 109 -19.25 4.09 4.15
C GLN A 109 -18.56 2.81 4.62
N PRO A 110 -17.98 2.77 5.85
CA PRO A 110 -17.41 1.57 6.40
C PRO A 110 -18.38 0.39 6.31
N PHE A 111 -17.89 -0.75 5.89
CA PHE A 111 -18.65 -1.99 5.84
C PHE A 111 -18.14 -2.94 6.93
N GLU A 112 -19.07 -3.59 7.63
CA GLU A 112 -18.78 -4.71 8.53
C GLU A 112 -19.70 -5.88 8.18
N GLY A 113 -19.11 -7.06 8.12
CA GLY A 113 -19.82 -8.30 7.81
C GLY A 113 -19.21 -9.49 8.52
N SER A 114 -19.86 -10.65 8.40
CA SER A 114 -19.34 -11.92 8.88
C SER A 114 -19.54 -13.00 7.83
N PHE A 115 -18.60 -13.93 7.76
CA PHE A 115 -18.65 -15.09 6.87
C PHE A 115 -18.04 -16.30 7.56
N GLU A 116 -18.30 -17.50 7.05
CA GLU A 116 -17.79 -18.75 7.58
C GLU A 116 -17.06 -19.54 6.50
N ILE A 117 -15.85 -20.00 6.83
CA ILE A 117 -15.06 -20.87 5.96
C ILE A 117 -15.17 -22.30 6.46
N THR A 118 -15.76 -23.16 5.62
CA THR A 118 -15.96 -24.56 5.99
C THR A 118 -14.66 -25.37 5.95
N PRO A 119 -14.53 -26.46 6.75
CA PRO A 119 -13.32 -27.30 6.76
C PRO A 119 -13.01 -28.00 5.43
N ALA A 120 -13.97 -28.05 4.50
CA ALA A 120 -13.79 -28.65 3.18
C ALA A 120 -13.14 -27.69 2.17
N GLU A 121 -13.18 -26.38 2.42
CA GLU A 121 -12.66 -25.36 1.54
C GLU A 121 -11.13 -25.26 1.65
N ARG A 122 -10.48 -25.07 0.50
CA ARG A 122 -9.05 -24.73 0.41
C ARG A 122 -8.86 -23.30 -0.08
N PHE A 123 -9.90 -22.76 -0.69
CA PHE A 123 -9.97 -21.41 -1.23
C PHE A 123 -11.40 -20.90 -1.01
N HIS A 124 -11.52 -19.71 -0.45
CA HIS A 124 -12.78 -19.03 -0.22
C HIS A 124 -12.76 -17.65 -0.90
N THR A 125 -13.88 -17.24 -1.52
CA THR A 125 -14.00 -15.90 -2.11
C THR A 125 -15.18 -15.18 -1.46
N GLU A 126 -14.88 -14.07 -0.79
CA GLU A 126 -15.86 -13.19 -0.19
C GLU A 126 -16.06 -11.94 -1.06
N ASN A 127 -17.31 -11.64 -1.43
CA ASN A 127 -17.65 -10.47 -2.21
C ASN A 127 -18.30 -9.42 -1.32
N VAL A 128 -17.63 -8.30 -1.14
CA VAL A 128 -18.09 -7.18 -0.32
C VAL A 128 -18.60 -6.06 -1.22
N SER A 129 -19.83 -5.58 -0.95
CA SER A 129 -20.40 -4.44 -1.63
C SER A 129 -20.51 -3.26 -0.68
N VAL A 130 -19.79 -2.17 -0.96
CA VAL A 130 -19.76 -0.96 -0.14
C VAL A 130 -20.59 0.16 -0.77
N ARG A 131 -21.14 1.03 0.08
CA ARG A 131 -21.94 2.18 -0.37
C ARG A 131 -21.04 3.41 -0.44
N SER A 132 -21.00 4.08 -1.59
CA SER A 132 -20.30 5.35 -1.76
C SER A 132 -20.78 6.41 -0.76
N LYS A 133 -19.89 7.27 -0.30
CA LYS A 133 -20.21 8.44 0.55
C LYS A 133 -20.77 9.63 -0.23
N SER A 134 -20.96 9.53 -1.55
CA SER A 134 -21.45 10.64 -2.35
C SER A 134 -22.79 11.16 -1.88
N ARG A 135 -22.86 12.47 -1.72
CA ARG A 135 -23.98 13.30 -1.30
C ARG A 135 -25.35 12.80 -1.81
N GLY A 136 -26.21 12.40 -0.89
CA GLY A 136 -27.66 12.65 -0.84
C GLY A 136 -28.52 12.48 -2.09
N GLU A 137 -28.16 11.62 -3.05
CA GLU A 137 -29.06 11.14 -4.09
C GLU A 137 -28.75 9.70 -4.37
N THR A 138 -29.74 8.83 -4.24
CA THR A 138 -29.67 7.46 -4.72
C THR A 138 -29.45 7.50 -6.23
N PRO A 139 -28.29 7.05 -6.77
CA PRO A 139 -28.22 6.85 -8.21
C PRO A 139 -29.10 5.64 -8.53
N GLY A 140 -30.14 5.86 -9.32
CA GLY A 140 -30.70 4.81 -10.15
C GLY A 140 -29.57 4.19 -10.98
N PRO A 141 -29.80 3.05 -11.68
CA PRO A 141 -28.76 2.44 -12.50
C PRO A 141 -28.18 3.51 -13.43
N GLU A 142 -26.95 3.93 -13.16
CA GLU A 142 -26.25 4.85 -14.05
C GLU A 142 -26.16 4.17 -15.42
N PRO A 143 -26.65 4.81 -16.48
CA PRO A 143 -26.37 4.32 -17.82
C PRO A 143 -24.85 4.29 -17.99
N MET A 144 -24.33 3.18 -18.46
CA MET A 144 -22.91 3.01 -18.78
C MET A 144 -22.38 4.29 -19.46
N GLY A 145 -21.44 4.98 -18.76
CA GLY A 145 -20.72 6.10 -19.36
C GLY A 145 -21.31 7.48 -19.12
N THR A 146 -21.55 7.90 -17.86
CA THR A 146 -21.63 9.33 -17.55
C THR A 146 -20.24 9.96 -17.70
N VAL A 147 -19.94 10.30 -18.94
CA VAL A 147 -18.83 11.18 -19.26
C VAL A 147 -19.12 12.52 -18.60
N PRO A 148 -18.21 13.14 -17.81
CA PRO A 148 -18.41 14.49 -17.28
C PRO A 148 -18.96 15.41 -18.35
N ALA A 149 -19.94 16.26 -18.03
CA ALA A 149 -20.65 17.08 -19.03
C ALA A 149 -19.70 17.93 -19.92
N ILE A 150 -18.52 18.24 -19.40
CA ILE A 150 -17.47 18.91 -20.14
C ILE A 150 -16.89 18.02 -21.26
N ARG A 151 -16.84 16.70 -21.09
CA ARG A 151 -16.39 15.73 -22.11
C ARG A 151 -17.42 15.51 -23.23
N LEU A 152 -18.70 15.80 -22.99
CA LEU A 152 -19.75 15.77 -24.02
C LEU A 152 -19.60 16.90 -25.06
N LYS A 153 -18.78 17.92 -24.77
CA LYS A 153 -18.53 19.04 -25.66
C LYS A 153 -17.29 18.88 -26.56
N ILE A 154 -16.52 17.79 -26.36
CA ILE A 154 -15.32 17.55 -27.17
C ILE A 154 -15.73 17.25 -28.61
N PRO A 155 -15.30 18.04 -29.60
CA PRO A 155 -15.60 17.79 -30.99
C PRO A 155 -15.06 16.43 -31.46
N ASP A 156 -15.80 15.75 -32.31
CA ASP A 156 -15.43 14.42 -32.81
C ASP A 156 -14.07 14.36 -33.50
N ASN A 157 -13.70 15.43 -34.20
CA ASN A 157 -12.39 15.57 -34.83
C ASN A 157 -11.26 15.67 -33.79
N ALA A 158 -11.45 16.43 -32.70
CA ALA A 158 -10.49 16.50 -31.61
C ALA A 158 -10.33 15.15 -30.90
N ARG A 159 -11.44 14.45 -30.65
CA ARG A 159 -11.44 13.12 -30.05
C ARG A 159 -10.70 12.10 -30.91
N LYS A 160 -10.95 12.09 -32.24
CA LYS A 160 -10.25 11.20 -33.17
C LYS A 160 -8.74 11.45 -33.17
N GLU A 161 -8.29 12.71 -33.11
CA GLU A 161 -6.87 13.02 -33.02
C GLU A 161 -6.28 12.57 -31.69
N PHE A 162 -7.00 12.74 -30.57
CA PHE A 162 -6.59 12.22 -29.26
C PHE A 162 -6.43 10.69 -29.28
N GLU A 163 -7.40 9.95 -29.83
CA GLU A 163 -7.35 8.48 -29.96
C GLU A 163 -6.15 8.00 -30.79
N LYS A 164 -5.84 8.73 -31.90
CA LYS A 164 -4.63 8.45 -32.70
C LYS A 164 -3.35 8.72 -31.88
N GLY A 165 -3.34 9.83 -31.14
CA GLY A 165 -2.23 10.17 -30.25
C GLY A 165 -1.98 9.08 -29.21
N THR A 166 -3.03 8.58 -28.57
CA THR A 166 -2.96 7.49 -27.60
C THR A 166 -2.43 6.19 -28.25
N LYS A 167 -2.97 5.82 -29.39
CA LYS A 167 -2.50 4.64 -30.13
C LYS A 167 -1.02 4.74 -30.51
N THR A 168 -0.59 5.86 -31.06
CA THR A 168 0.82 6.06 -31.41
C THR A 168 1.74 6.14 -30.19
N MET A 169 1.22 6.58 -29.04
CA MET A 169 1.92 6.54 -27.76
C MET A 169 2.18 5.08 -27.30
N GLU A 170 1.17 4.22 -27.36
CA GLU A 170 1.30 2.77 -27.08
C GLU A 170 2.30 2.09 -28.02
N GLU A 171 2.33 2.51 -29.29
CA GLU A 171 3.29 2.05 -30.29
C GLU A 171 4.70 2.67 -30.13
N GLN A 172 4.93 3.51 -29.11
CA GLN A 172 6.18 4.24 -28.83
C GLN A 172 6.62 5.20 -29.98
N LYS A 173 5.69 5.63 -30.81
CA LYS A 173 5.90 6.60 -31.89
C LYS A 173 5.75 8.03 -31.39
N TRP A 174 6.66 8.44 -30.52
CA TRP A 174 6.54 9.67 -29.73
C TRP A 174 6.33 10.93 -30.57
N SER A 175 7.02 11.06 -31.70
CA SER A 175 6.87 12.22 -32.59
C SER A 175 5.51 12.27 -33.28
N GLU A 176 4.94 11.13 -33.66
CA GLU A 176 3.60 11.05 -34.24
C GLU A 176 2.56 11.33 -33.16
N SER A 177 2.74 10.76 -31.98
CA SER A 177 1.89 10.97 -30.83
C SER A 177 1.80 12.47 -30.48
N ARG A 178 2.96 13.15 -30.36
CA ARG A 178 3.00 14.61 -30.15
C ARG A 178 2.18 15.35 -31.19
N ARG A 179 2.34 15.04 -32.47
CA ARG A 179 1.59 15.70 -33.56
C ARG A 179 0.08 15.51 -33.42
N HIS A 180 -0.37 14.31 -33.08
CA HIS A 180 -1.78 14.01 -32.91
C HIS A 180 -2.38 14.69 -31.66
N PHE A 181 -1.68 14.67 -30.52
CA PHE A 181 -2.14 15.41 -29.35
C PHE A 181 -2.13 16.91 -29.57
N GLN A 182 -1.13 17.46 -30.29
CA GLN A 182 -1.14 18.86 -30.68
C GLN A 182 -2.37 19.20 -31.54
N ALA A 183 -2.67 18.38 -32.56
CA ALA A 183 -3.87 18.56 -33.37
C ALA A 183 -5.16 18.50 -32.54
N ALA A 184 -5.22 17.61 -31.52
CA ALA A 184 -6.36 17.53 -30.64
C ALA A 184 -6.58 18.81 -29.81
N VAL A 185 -5.52 19.40 -29.24
CA VAL A 185 -5.62 20.65 -28.47
C VAL A 185 -5.84 21.87 -29.35
N ASP A 186 -5.35 21.87 -30.58
CA ASP A 186 -5.63 22.93 -31.58
C ASP A 186 -7.12 22.94 -31.97
N LEU A 187 -7.75 21.75 -32.05
CA LEU A 187 -9.18 21.56 -32.35
C LEU A 187 -10.07 21.83 -31.14
N TYR A 188 -9.58 21.57 -29.94
CA TYR A 188 -10.29 21.80 -28.67
C TYR A 188 -9.32 22.26 -27.58
N PRO A 189 -9.13 23.57 -27.37
CA PRO A 189 -8.17 24.15 -26.42
C PRO A 189 -8.44 23.82 -24.94
N ASP A 190 -9.64 23.35 -24.58
CA ASP A 190 -9.99 22.96 -23.22
C ASP A 190 -9.85 21.43 -22.98
N TYR A 191 -9.04 20.75 -23.81
CA TYR A 191 -8.87 19.29 -23.73
C TYR A 191 -7.74 18.90 -22.76
N ASP A 192 -8.04 18.84 -21.47
CA ASP A 192 -7.12 18.48 -20.38
C ASP A 192 -6.35 17.18 -20.65
N LEU A 193 -7.05 16.10 -21.06
CA LEU A 193 -6.44 14.81 -21.37
C LEU A 193 -5.45 14.89 -22.54
N ALA A 194 -5.77 15.70 -23.58
CA ALA A 194 -4.90 15.84 -24.72
C ALA A 194 -3.62 16.63 -24.37
N TYR A 195 -3.73 17.63 -23.49
CA TYR A 195 -2.55 18.31 -22.94
C TYR A 195 -1.68 17.39 -22.11
N ASN A 196 -2.26 16.53 -21.27
CA ASN A 196 -1.47 15.53 -20.54
C ASN A 196 -0.77 14.54 -21.49
N GLY A 197 -1.48 14.08 -22.54
CA GLY A 197 -0.89 13.24 -23.59
C GLY A 197 0.22 13.96 -24.37
N LEU A 198 0.03 15.24 -24.71
CA LEU A 198 1.04 16.08 -25.36
C LEU A 198 2.29 16.22 -24.48
N GLY A 199 2.11 16.52 -23.20
CA GLY A 199 3.18 16.58 -22.22
C GLY A 199 3.96 15.28 -22.12
N SER A 200 3.25 14.15 -22.08
CA SER A 200 3.87 12.82 -22.03
C SER A 200 4.68 12.53 -23.30
N ALA A 201 4.18 12.88 -24.48
CA ALA A 201 4.90 12.70 -25.73
C ALA A 201 6.16 13.58 -25.80
N CYS A 202 6.06 14.84 -25.35
CA CYS A 202 7.20 15.76 -25.26
C CYS A 202 8.24 15.25 -24.26
N TRP A 203 7.82 14.73 -23.12
CA TRP A 203 8.71 14.12 -22.12
C TRP A 203 9.52 12.97 -22.73
N GLN A 204 8.86 12.06 -23.45
CA GLN A 204 9.54 10.93 -24.11
C GLN A 204 10.54 11.39 -25.21
N LEU A 205 10.29 12.54 -25.80
CA LEU A 205 11.19 13.18 -26.76
C LEU A 205 12.29 14.00 -26.10
N ASN A 206 12.36 14.04 -24.77
CA ASN A 206 13.26 14.88 -23.97
C ASN A 206 13.08 16.40 -24.22
N ASP A 207 11.90 16.79 -24.70
CA ASP A 207 11.50 18.20 -24.84
C ASP A 207 10.83 18.66 -23.54
N ILE A 208 11.67 18.87 -22.51
CA ILE A 208 11.21 19.17 -21.14
C ILE A 208 10.42 20.50 -21.07
N PRO A 209 10.84 21.59 -21.77
CA PRO A 209 10.08 22.84 -21.75
C PRO A 209 8.64 22.67 -22.27
N SER A 210 8.48 21.98 -23.41
CA SER A 210 7.15 21.74 -23.99
C SER A 210 6.32 20.81 -23.11
N ALA A 211 6.93 19.77 -22.51
CA ALA A 211 6.28 18.88 -21.58
C ALA A 211 5.74 19.64 -20.35
N ARG A 212 6.56 20.54 -19.76
CA ARG A 212 6.16 21.37 -18.61
C ARG A 212 4.94 22.23 -18.95
N GLN A 213 4.98 22.94 -20.11
CA GLN A 213 3.86 23.79 -20.55
C GLN A 213 2.57 22.98 -20.73
N ALA A 214 2.67 21.81 -21.35
CA ALA A 214 1.51 20.96 -21.60
C ALA A 214 0.91 20.40 -20.29
N PHE A 215 1.74 19.90 -19.37
CA PHE A 215 1.25 19.41 -18.07
C PHE A 215 0.69 20.54 -17.21
N LEU A 216 1.31 21.72 -17.22
CA LEU A 216 0.78 22.90 -16.54
C LEU A 216 -0.62 23.24 -17.07
N LYS A 217 -0.78 23.28 -18.42
CA LYS A 217 -2.08 23.53 -19.03
C LYS A 217 -3.12 22.47 -18.68
N ALA A 218 -2.73 21.19 -18.62
CA ALA A 218 -3.62 20.13 -18.19
C ALA A 218 -4.11 20.31 -16.73
N THR A 219 -3.22 20.73 -15.82
CA THR A 219 -3.57 21.00 -14.41
C THR A 219 -4.37 22.28 -14.22
N GLU A 220 -4.18 23.32 -15.07
CA GLU A 220 -5.01 24.52 -15.08
C GLU A 220 -6.45 24.23 -15.53
N LEU A 221 -6.60 23.39 -16.56
CA LEU A 221 -7.92 23.00 -17.09
C LEU A 221 -8.67 22.06 -16.15
N ASN A 222 -7.93 21.24 -15.41
CA ASN A 222 -8.50 20.27 -14.50
C ASN A 222 -7.62 20.13 -13.25
N ASP A 223 -7.96 20.85 -12.22
CA ASP A 223 -7.26 20.88 -10.93
C ASP A 223 -7.41 19.59 -10.12
N LYS A 224 -8.27 18.66 -10.58
CA LYS A 224 -8.50 17.32 -10.01
C LYS A 224 -7.96 16.20 -10.91
N PHE A 225 -6.96 16.48 -11.71
CA PHE A 225 -6.34 15.51 -12.60
C PHE A 225 -5.02 14.98 -12.00
N PRO A 226 -5.07 13.88 -11.20
CA PRO A 226 -3.93 13.43 -10.41
C PRO A 226 -2.74 13.01 -11.27
N GLU A 227 -2.97 12.44 -12.46
CA GLU A 227 -1.90 12.04 -13.36
C GLU A 227 -1.13 13.26 -13.91
N ALA A 228 -1.83 14.31 -14.35
CA ALA A 228 -1.20 15.55 -14.84
C ALA A 228 -0.39 16.24 -13.72
N GLN A 229 -0.93 16.27 -12.48
CA GLN A 229 -0.25 16.80 -11.31
C GLN A 229 1.05 16.04 -11.01
N ARG A 230 1.02 14.70 -11.04
CA ARG A 230 2.23 13.88 -10.86
C ARG A 230 3.24 14.07 -11.99
N ASN A 231 2.78 14.18 -13.22
CA ASN A 231 3.65 14.41 -14.37
C ASN A 231 4.34 15.78 -14.30
N LEU A 232 3.62 16.81 -13.90
CA LEU A 232 4.21 18.14 -13.66
C LEU A 232 5.21 18.09 -12.49
N ALA A 233 4.84 17.51 -11.38
CA ALA A 233 5.72 17.35 -10.22
C ALA A 233 7.02 16.61 -10.56
N ARG A 234 6.97 15.62 -11.47
CA ARG A 234 8.16 14.90 -11.96
C ARG A 234 9.16 15.81 -12.67
N ILE A 235 8.67 16.85 -13.35
CA ILE A 235 9.53 17.86 -13.98
C ILE A 235 10.09 18.83 -12.94
N LEU A 236 9.28 19.26 -11.99
CA LEU A 236 9.65 20.28 -11.00
C LEU A 236 10.60 19.75 -9.91
N LEU A 237 10.59 18.45 -9.62
CA LEU A 237 11.47 17.83 -8.63
C LEU A 237 12.96 18.10 -8.88
N PRO A 238 13.53 17.88 -10.09
CA PRO A 238 14.92 18.23 -10.38
C PRO A 238 15.21 19.73 -10.41
N GLU A 239 14.18 20.56 -10.59
CA GLU A 239 14.27 22.01 -10.55
C GLU A 239 14.25 22.59 -9.12
N HIS A 240 14.08 21.71 -8.10
CA HIS A 240 14.00 22.05 -6.67
C HIS A 240 12.81 22.94 -6.29
N GLU A 241 11.75 22.92 -7.08
CA GLU A 241 10.50 23.68 -6.82
C GLU A 241 9.62 22.93 -5.81
N TYR A 242 10.18 22.73 -4.60
CA TYR A 242 9.59 21.81 -3.61
C TYR A 242 8.22 22.24 -3.08
N GLU A 243 7.94 23.54 -2.96
CA GLU A 243 6.63 24.04 -2.58
C GLU A 243 5.56 23.64 -3.58
N GLU A 244 5.83 23.83 -4.89
CA GLU A 244 4.89 23.51 -5.94
C GLU A 244 4.73 21.99 -6.07
N VAL A 245 5.82 21.24 -5.96
CA VAL A 245 5.79 19.75 -5.92
C VAL A 245 4.91 19.25 -4.78
N ALA A 246 5.11 19.76 -3.57
CA ALA A 246 4.29 19.34 -2.42
C ALA A 246 2.81 19.67 -2.62
N LEU A 247 2.50 20.85 -3.17
CA LEU A 247 1.13 21.27 -3.46
C LEU A 247 0.45 20.35 -4.50
N LEU A 248 1.13 20.09 -5.62
CA LEU A 248 0.60 19.25 -6.71
C LEU A 248 0.40 17.81 -6.25
N LEU A 249 1.39 17.25 -5.57
CA LEU A 249 1.31 15.86 -5.12
C LEU A 249 0.31 15.67 -3.99
N ASN A 250 0.14 16.63 -3.08
CA ASN A 250 -0.93 16.56 -2.08
C ASN A 250 -2.31 16.57 -2.76
N ARG A 251 -2.54 17.40 -3.77
CA ARG A 251 -3.79 17.36 -4.55
C ARG A 251 -3.98 16.02 -5.28
N SER A 252 -2.90 15.47 -5.85
CA SER A 252 -2.94 14.14 -6.44
C SER A 252 -3.32 13.06 -5.42
N LEU A 253 -2.82 13.16 -4.18
CA LEU A 253 -3.11 12.25 -3.08
C LEU A 253 -4.54 12.39 -2.54
N ASP A 254 -5.22 13.53 -2.76
CA ASP A 254 -6.65 13.66 -2.45
C ASP A 254 -7.50 12.71 -3.30
N ALA A 255 -7.11 12.48 -4.54
CA ALA A 255 -7.80 11.56 -5.45
C ALA A 255 -7.24 10.13 -5.36
N GLU A 256 -5.93 9.98 -5.18
CA GLU A 256 -5.22 8.69 -5.12
C GLU A 256 -4.40 8.59 -3.82
N PRO A 257 -5.03 8.41 -2.64
CA PRO A 257 -4.37 8.52 -1.33
C PRO A 257 -3.25 7.51 -1.09
N MET A 258 -3.23 6.42 -1.86
CA MET A 258 -2.32 5.30 -1.69
C MET A 258 -1.31 5.18 -2.85
N ASN A 259 -1.08 6.25 -3.58
CA ASN A 259 -0.07 6.28 -4.63
C ASN A 259 1.33 6.37 -4.00
N ALA A 260 2.06 5.25 -3.96
CA ALA A 260 3.35 5.15 -3.28
C ALA A 260 4.40 6.14 -3.84
N TRP A 261 4.42 6.35 -5.17
CA TRP A 261 5.31 7.33 -5.79
C TRP A 261 4.98 8.76 -5.35
N ALA A 262 3.70 9.13 -5.34
CA ALA A 262 3.27 10.44 -4.89
C ALA A 262 3.59 10.65 -3.41
N LEU A 263 3.28 9.69 -2.54
CA LEU A 263 3.60 9.74 -1.11
C LEU A 263 5.09 9.94 -0.85
N THR A 264 5.95 9.15 -1.52
CA THR A 264 7.41 9.25 -1.35
C THR A 264 7.95 10.61 -1.80
N ASN A 265 7.46 11.12 -2.93
CA ASN A 265 7.97 12.39 -3.47
C ASN A 265 7.34 13.61 -2.77
N THR A 266 6.13 13.50 -2.23
CA THR A 266 5.58 14.52 -1.31
C THR A 266 6.43 14.59 -0.05
N ALA A 267 6.70 13.43 0.57
CA ALA A 267 7.55 13.37 1.75
C ALA A 267 8.96 13.93 1.50
N TYR A 268 9.52 13.65 0.32
CA TYR A 268 10.82 14.20 -0.07
C TYR A 268 10.78 15.73 -0.19
N ALA A 269 9.77 16.29 -0.87
CA ALA A 269 9.61 17.74 -1.00
C ALA A 269 9.42 18.39 0.38
N GLU A 270 8.58 17.81 1.24
CA GLU A 270 8.36 18.29 2.61
C GLU A 270 9.61 18.22 3.49
N LEU A 271 10.43 17.18 3.33
CA LEU A 271 11.73 17.07 4.00
C LEU A 271 12.67 18.22 3.59
N GLN A 272 12.73 18.54 2.28
CA GLN A 272 13.54 19.66 1.77
C GLN A 272 13.04 21.03 2.28
N LEU A 273 11.73 21.14 2.53
CA LEU A 273 11.08 22.31 3.11
C LEU A 273 11.17 22.36 4.66
N HIS A 274 11.88 21.43 5.29
CA HIS A 274 11.97 21.26 6.74
C HIS A 274 10.60 21.03 7.44
N ARG A 275 9.61 20.53 6.71
CA ARG A 275 8.30 20.12 7.23
C ARG A 275 8.37 18.68 7.73
N PHE A 276 9.18 18.46 8.77
CA PHE A 276 9.57 17.10 9.18
C PHE A 276 8.40 16.23 9.63
N LYS A 277 7.39 16.81 10.26
CA LYS A 277 6.23 16.07 10.72
C LYS A 277 5.40 15.52 9.57
N GLU A 278 5.14 16.37 8.59
CA GLU A 278 4.41 16.03 7.36
C GLU A 278 5.22 15.02 6.53
N ALA A 279 6.51 15.26 6.36
CA ALA A 279 7.42 14.34 5.67
C ALA A 279 7.42 12.94 6.28
N ALA A 280 7.53 12.82 7.60
CA ALA A 280 7.45 11.55 8.30
C ALA A 280 6.08 10.88 8.09
N ALA A 281 4.98 11.64 8.20
CA ALA A 281 3.64 11.11 8.02
C ALA A 281 3.42 10.54 6.62
N HIS A 282 3.85 11.23 5.56
CA HIS A 282 3.72 10.74 4.19
C HIS A 282 4.64 9.56 3.90
N ALA A 283 5.91 9.61 4.35
CA ALA A 283 6.85 8.52 4.15
C ALA A 283 6.40 7.22 4.84
N LEU A 284 5.88 7.31 6.07
CA LEU A 284 5.38 6.16 6.81
C LEU A 284 4.12 5.53 6.19
N ARG A 285 3.31 6.30 5.45
CA ARG A 285 2.15 5.75 4.72
C ARG A 285 2.55 4.83 3.58
N VAL A 286 3.78 4.92 3.07
CA VAL A 286 4.28 4.01 2.02
C VAL A 286 4.42 2.57 2.54
N HIS A 287 4.61 2.40 3.86
CA HIS A 287 4.68 1.07 4.46
C HIS A 287 3.36 0.31 4.25
N GLY A 288 3.47 -0.93 3.84
CA GLY A 288 2.30 -1.78 3.55
C GLY A 288 1.70 -1.56 2.17
N LEU A 289 2.27 -0.66 1.36
CA LEU A 289 1.99 -0.56 -0.06
C LEU A 289 3.01 -1.37 -0.86
N PRO A 290 2.63 -1.92 -2.02
CA PRO A 290 3.60 -2.36 -3.00
C PRO A 290 4.46 -1.16 -3.41
N HIS A 291 5.73 -1.16 -2.99
CA HIS A 291 6.63 -0.02 -3.24
C HIS A 291 8.03 -0.47 -3.68
N ASP A 292 8.11 -1.54 -4.45
CA ASP A 292 9.36 -2.06 -5.01
C ASP A 292 10.17 -0.93 -5.66
N GLY A 293 11.42 -0.77 -5.20
CA GLY A 293 12.30 0.31 -5.64
C GLY A 293 12.07 1.69 -5.00
N LEU A 294 11.18 1.80 -4.01
CA LEU A 294 10.94 3.03 -3.25
C LEU A 294 11.54 3.00 -1.84
N ALA A 295 12.62 2.23 -1.63
CA ALA A 295 13.35 2.16 -0.35
C ALA A 295 13.72 3.56 0.21
N ASN A 296 13.79 4.57 -0.65
CA ASN A 296 13.99 5.97 -0.24
C ASN A 296 12.90 6.51 0.69
N ALA A 297 11.71 5.93 0.73
CA ALA A 297 10.69 6.33 1.70
C ALA A 297 11.18 6.12 3.15
N HIS A 298 11.88 5.00 3.40
CA HIS A 298 12.51 4.73 4.69
C HIS A 298 13.63 5.73 5.03
N VAL A 299 14.41 6.14 4.01
CA VAL A 299 15.46 7.17 4.17
C VAL A 299 14.83 8.51 4.58
N ILE A 300 13.76 8.92 3.89
CA ILE A 300 13.04 10.18 4.17
C ILE A 300 12.45 10.14 5.59
N ALA A 301 11.77 9.03 5.94
CA ALA A 301 11.23 8.84 7.28
C ALA A 301 12.34 8.88 8.34
N GLY A 302 13.47 8.21 8.10
CA GLY A 302 14.63 8.22 9.00
C GLY A 302 15.14 9.63 9.29
N TYR A 303 15.37 10.42 8.26
CA TYR A 303 15.80 11.83 8.42
C TYR A 303 14.76 12.70 9.14
N ALA A 304 13.49 12.58 8.74
CA ALA A 304 12.42 13.38 9.34
C ALA A 304 12.23 13.05 10.83
N LEU A 305 12.25 11.77 11.19
CA LEU A 305 12.12 11.30 12.57
C LEU A 305 13.33 11.69 13.43
N GLU A 306 14.56 11.62 12.87
CA GLU A 306 15.75 12.14 13.56
C GLU A 306 15.60 13.64 13.87
N ALA A 307 15.13 14.44 12.91
CA ALA A 307 14.92 15.87 13.10
C ALA A 307 13.84 16.19 14.15
N LEU A 308 12.86 15.29 14.32
CA LEU A 308 11.81 15.37 15.34
C LEU A 308 12.26 14.84 16.72
N GLY A 309 13.48 14.30 16.83
CA GLY A 309 13.99 13.70 18.07
C GLY A 309 13.44 12.29 18.35
N GLN A 310 12.69 11.69 17.43
CA GLN A 310 12.10 10.36 17.53
C GLN A 310 13.14 9.29 17.15
N GLN A 311 14.11 9.09 18.04
CA GLN A 311 15.34 8.33 17.74
C GLN A 311 15.09 6.85 17.51
N HIS A 312 14.17 6.24 18.25
CA HIS A 312 13.86 4.82 18.12
C HIS A 312 13.19 4.52 16.79
N GLU A 313 12.16 5.28 16.47
CA GLU A 313 11.44 5.15 15.20
C GLU A 313 12.35 5.45 14.00
N ALA A 314 13.25 6.43 14.13
CA ALA A 314 14.25 6.71 13.11
C ALA A 314 15.19 5.52 12.89
N ALA A 315 15.66 4.87 13.95
CA ALA A 315 16.51 3.68 13.84
C ALA A 315 15.79 2.52 13.16
N GLU A 316 14.50 2.33 13.43
CA GLU A 316 13.68 1.32 12.74
C GLU A 316 13.64 1.60 11.23
N GLN A 317 13.40 2.85 10.82
CA GLN A 317 13.32 3.21 9.41
C GLN A 317 14.65 2.98 8.69
N TRP A 318 15.76 3.36 9.29
CA TRP A 318 17.08 3.07 8.74
C TRP A 318 17.36 1.56 8.63
N GLY A 319 16.87 0.78 9.62
CA GLY A 319 16.95 -0.68 9.59
C GLY A 319 16.12 -1.31 8.46
N LEU A 320 14.92 -0.77 8.19
CA LEU A 320 14.07 -1.20 7.09
C LEU A 320 14.71 -0.89 5.73
N TYR A 321 15.26 0.31 5.56
CA TYR A 321 16.04 0.64 4.36
C TYR A 321 17.16 -0.38 4.09
N LEU A 322 17.94 -0.74 5.12
CA LEU A 322 19.02 -1.72 4.97
C LEU A 322 18.54 -3.13 4.61
N LYS A 323 17.31 -3.49 4.96
CA LYS A 323 16.73 -4.78 4.53
C LYS A 323 16.31 -4.75 3.06
N GLU A 324 15.79 -3.64 2.58
CA GLU A 324 15.31 -3.49 1.21
C GLU A 324 16.44 -3.20 0.23
N ASP A 325 17.35 -2.31 0.59
CA ASP A 325 18.48 -1.90 -0.25
C ASP A 325 19.83 -1.87 0.52
N PRO A 326 20.38 -3.04 0.87
CA PRO A 326 21.59 -3.13 1.72
C PRO A 326 22.85 -2.59 1.04
N LYS A 327 22.83 -2.37 -0.27
CA LYS A 327 23.96 -1.83 -1.06
C LYS A 327 23.63 -0.50 -1.73
N GLY A 328 22.48 0.06 -1.43
CA GLY A 328 22.02 1.32 -2.00
C GLY A 328 22.87 2.51 -1.57
N PRO A 329 22.62 3.67 -2.18
CA PRO A 329 23.43 4.87 -1.98
C PRO A 329 23.43 5.35 -0.51
N ASN A 330 22.39 5.04 0.25
CA ASN A 330 22.26 5.44 1.65
C ASN A 330 22.67 4.35 2.65
N ALA A 331 23.16 3.18 2.20
CA ALA A 331 23.43 2.03 3.09
C ALA A 331 24.46 2.36 4.19
N LYS A 332 25.55 3.05 3.84
CA LYS A 332 26.56 3.48 4.83
C LYS A 332 25.95 4.42 5.88
N ARG A 333 25.19 5.43 5.43
CA ARG A 333 24.50 6.38 6.32
C ARG A 333 23.51 5.66 7.23
N ALA A 334 22.76 4.72 6.69
CA ALA A 334 21.79 3.94 7.45
C ALA A 334 22.46 3.08 8.53
N GLN A 335 23.59 2.42 8.22
CA GLN A 335 24.37 1.66 9.21
C GLN A 335 24.87 2.55 10.35
N GLU A 336 25.44 3.70 10.01
CA GLU A 336 25.91 4.68 11.00
C GLU A 336 24.76 5.21 11.87
N ALA A 337 23.62 5.50 11.27
CA ALA A 337 22.42 5.97 11.98
C ALA A 337 21.88 4.90 12.95
N VAL A 338 21.73 3.66 12.50
CA VAL A 338 21.29 2.55 13.37
C VAL A 338 22.24 2.38 14.54
N ALA A 339 23.56 2.34 14.30
CA ALA A 339 24.56 2.17 15.36
C ALA A 339 24.53 3.32 16.39
N ARG A 340 24.33 4.56 15.95
CA ARG A 340 24.26 5.75 16.80
C ARG A 340 22.97 5.79 17.61
N LEU A 341 21.82 5.55 16.95
CA LEU A 341 20.50 5.72 17.54
C LEU A 341 20.11 4.57 18.47
N SER A 342 20.59 3.33 18.19
CA SER A 342 20.36 2.17 19.06
C SER A 342 21.07 2.25 20.40
N ASN A 343 22.10 3.10 20.51
CA ASN A 343 22.87 3.30 21.75
C ASN A 343 22.40 4.54 22.55
N SER A 344 21.38 5.26 22.09
CA SER A 344 20.83 6.40 22.80
C SER A 344 19.93 5.92 23.94
N PRO A 345 20.09 6.43 25.17
CA PRO A 345 19.17 6.10 26.27
C PRO A 345 17.74 6.55 25.90
N LEU A 346 16.76 5.70 26.20
CA LEU A 346 15.35 6.03 26.05
C LEU A 346 15.05 7.33 26.84
N SER A 347 14.76 8.40 26.13
CA SER A 347 14.37 9.70 26.71
C SER A 347 12.91 9.72 27.11
#